data_06fb968c45e815809c74d4d1423227ad
#
_entry.id   06fb968c45e815809c74d4d1423227ad
#
_cell.length_a   1.000
_cell.length_b   1.000
_cell.length_c   1.000
_cell.angle_alpha   90.00
_cell.angle_beta   90.00
_cell.angle_gamma   90.00
#
_symmetry.space_group_name_H-M   'P 1'
#
loop_
_entity.id
_entity.type
_entity.pdbx_description
1 polymer ?
#
loop_
_entity_poly.entity_id
_entity_poly.type
_entity_poly.pdbx_seq_one_letter_code
_entity_poly.pdbx_strand_id
1 'polypeptide(L)'
;IVRRENGTIDKFIGDNVMAFWGAPSLDSDHAFRACCAALRTLKGMENLNRSWETRGKSTMQIRIGLNSANVLVGNIGSVDRINYTVMGNGVNIAARLEAKNKDFNTRICISDSVYLPLSNRIIARLISRITVKGRKERFPVYELLGIVNTTEQELMHKG
;
A
#
# COMPACT_ATOMS: atom_id res chain seq x y z
N ILE A 1 -3.14 -0.09 -12.81
CA ILE A 1 -2.15 -0.79 -11.99
C ILE A 1 -2.86 -1.66 -10.95
N VAL A 2 -3.68 -1.11 -10.03
CA VAL A 2 -4.36 -1.88 -8.97
C VAL A 2 -5.02 -3.15 -9.51
N ARG A 3 -5.88 -3.04 -10.55
CA ARG A 3 -6.56 -4.19 -11.15
C ARG A 3 -5.61 -5.22 -11.79
N ARG A 4 -4.47 -4.78 -12.32
CA ARG A 4 -3.45 -5.69 -12.89
C ARG A 4 -2.76 -6.53 -11.82
N GLU A 5 -2.75 -6.04 -10.58
CA GLU A 5 -2.25 -6.74 -9.41
C GLU A 5 -3.37 -7.43 -8.59
N ASN A 6 -4.50 -7.74 -9.22
CA ASN A 6 -5.67 -8.39 -8.60
C ASN A 6 -6.28 -7.58 -7.44
N GLY A 7 -6.08 -6.27 -7.41
CA GLY A 7 -6.68 -5.39 -6.42
C GLY A 7 -8.05 -4.87 -6.87
N THR A 8 -8.88 -4.57 -5.92
CA THR A 8 -10.19 -3.93 -6.09
C THR A 8 -10.09 -2.45 -5.74
N ILE A 9 -10.50 -1.57 -6.65
CA ILE A 9 -10.65 -0.15 -6.36
C ILE A 9 -12.01 0.02 -5.67
N ASP A 10 -11.97 0.51 -4.44
CA ASP A 10 -13.19 0.80 -3.66
C ASP A 10 -13.80 2.13 -4.11
N LYS A 11 -13.12 3.21 -3.82
CA LYS A 11 -13.63 4.56 -4.12
C LYS A 11 -12.51 5.59 -4.24
N PHE A 12 -12.89 6.74 -4.78
CA PHE A 12 -12.11 7.97 -4.73
C PHE A 12 -12.62 8.86 -3.59
N ILE A 13 -11.71 9.40 -2.79
CA ILE A 13 -12.00 10.28 -1.66
C ILE A 13 -11.18 11.56 -1.89
N GLY A 14 -11.79 12.55 -2.55
CA GLY A 14 -11.04 13.69 -3.07
C GLY A 14 -10.03 13.25 -4.12
N ASP A 15 -8.76 13.52 -3.88
CA ASP A 15 -7.62 13.09 -4.70
C ASP A 15 -7.03 11.72 -4.29
N ASN A 16 -7.56 11.10 -3.21
CA ASN A 16 -7.11 9.80 -2.75
C ASN A 16 -7.84 8.65 -3.46
N VAL A 17 -7.11 7.56 -3.68
CA VAL A 17 -7.65 6.29 -4.18
C VAL A 17 -7.60 5.25 -3.08
N MET A 18 -8.76 4.71 -2.70
CA MET A 18 -8.87 3.59 -1.78
C MET A 18 -9.00 2.29 -2.57
N ALA A 19 -8.17 1.32 -2.23
CA ALA A 19 -8.15 0.01 -2.86
C ALA A 19 -7.85 -1.08 -1.83
N PHE A 20 -8.24 -2.32 -2.12
CA PHE A 20 -7.98 -3.48 -1.27
C PHE A 20 -7.71 -4.74 -2.09
N TRP A 21 -7.14 -5.75 -1.43
CA TRP A 21 -6.78 -7.06 -1.98
C TRP A 21 -7.31 -8.17 -1.08
N GLY A 22 -7.48 -9.37 -1.65
CA GLY A 22 -7.96 -10.54 -0.91
C GLY A 22 -9.48 -10.68 -0.87
N ALA A 23 -10.21 -9.83 -1.60
CA ALA A 23 -11.65 -9.95 -1.82
C ALA A 23 -12.02 -9.34 -3.19
N PRO A 24 -13.11 -9.82 -3.85
CA PRO A 24 -14.04 -10.85 -3.40
C PRO A 24 -13.43 -12.27 -3.39
N SER A 25 -12.36 -12.51 -4.16
CA SER A 25 -11.64 -13.79 -4.18
C SER A 25 -10.52 -13.77 -3.15
N LEU A 26 -10.40 -14.85 -2.37
CA LEU A 26 -9.28 -15.03 -1.46
C LEU A 26 -7.97 -15.09 -2.25
N ASP A 27 -6.97 -14.35 -1.79
CA ASP A 27 -5.64 -14.31 -2.35
C ASP A 27 -4.61 -14.33 -1.21
N SER A 28 -3.90 -15.43 -1.06
CA SER A 28 -2.85 -15.59 -0.04
C SER A 28 -1.69 -14.59 -0.24
N ASP A 29 -1.49 -14.14 -1.48
CA ASP A 29 -0.45 -13.17 -1.87
C ASP A 29 -0.95 -11.71 -1.88
N HIS A 30 -2.14 -11.45 -1.34
CA HIS A 30 -2.76 -10.12 -1.33
C HIS A 30 -1.82 -8.99 -0.90
N ALA A 31 -1.06 -9.19 0.19
CA ALA A 31 -0.13 -8.19 0.71
C ALA A 31 1.05 -7.95 -0.24
N PHE A 32 1.59 -9.02 -0.85
CA PHE A 32 2.68 -8.90 -1.84
C PHE A 32 2.21 -8.18 -3.10
N ARG A 33 1.02 -8.52 -3.61
CA ARG A 33 0.44 -7.83 -4.77
C ARG A 33 0.17 -6.35 -4.50
N ALA A 34 -0.27 -6.00 -3.29
CA ALA A 34 -0.41 -4.61 -2.87
C ALA A 34 0.94 -3.86 -2.90
N CYS A 35 2.01 -4.49 -2.42
CA CYS A 35 3.37 -3.93 -2.50
C CYS A 35 3.82 -3.74 -3.96
N CYS A 36 3.59 -4.72 -4.82
CA CYS A 36 3.88 -4.61 -6.26
C CYS A 36 3.10 -3.47 -6.91
N ALA A 37 1.80 -3.36 -6.61
CA ALA A 37 0.95 -2.28 -7.11
C ALA A 37 1.47 -0.90 -6.68
N ALA A 38 1.86 -0.76 -5.40
CA ALA A 38 2.39 0.49 -4.86
C ALA A 38 3.67 0.93 -5.57
N LEU A 39 4.65 0.03 -5.70
CA LEU A 39 5.93 0.30 -6.37
C LEU A 39 5.73 0.64 -7.86
N ARG A 40 4.86 -0.11 -8.55
CA ARG A 40 4.53 0.19 -9.97
C ARG A 40 3.81 1.52 -10.13
N THR A 41 3.00 1.91 -9.14
CA THR A 41 2.31 3.20 -9.15
C THR A 41 3.31 4.35 -9.00
N LEU A 42 4.29 4.25 -8.10
CA LEU A 42 5.37 5.24 -8.01
C LEU A 42 6.14 5.35 -9.31
N LYS A 43 6.53 4.21 -9.90
CA LYS A 43 7.26 4.21 -11.18
C LYS A 43 6.45 4.81 -12.31
N GLY A 44 5.15 4.50 -12.37
CA GLY A 44 4.23 5.10 -13.34
C GLY A 44 4.10 6.62 -13.17
N MET A 45 4.06 7.10 -11.93
CA MET A 45 4.01 8.53 -11.62
C MET A 45 5.31 9.26 -12.01
N GLU A 46 6.47 8.67 -11.77
CA GLU A 46 7.75 9.22 -12.22
C GLU A 46 7.79 9.40 -13.74
N ASN A 47 7.34 8.37 -14.49
CA ASN A 47 7.30 8.44 -15.96
C ASN A 47 6.32 9.51 -16.43
N LEU A 48 5.16 9.63 -15.77
CA LEU A 48 4.17 10.67 -16.08
C LEU A 48 4.72 12.07 -15.80
N ASN A 49 5.38 12.26 -14.66
CA ASN A 49 6.00 13.54 -14.30
C ASN A 49 7.05 13.97 -15.31
N ARG A 50 7.92 13.06 -15.77
CA ARG A 50 8.89 13.37 -16.84
C ARG A 50 8.20 13.86 -18.11
N SER A 51 7.10 13.20 -18.52
CA SER A 51 6.31 13.64 -19.68
C SER A 51 5.62 14.99 -19.45
N TRP A 52 5.26 15.33 -18.22
CA TRP A 52 4.66 16.62 -17.89
C TRP A 52 5.69 17.74 -17.87
N GLU A 53 6.87 17.49 -17.30
CA GLU A 53 7.99 18.44 -17.30
C GLU A 53 8.39 18.87 -18.72
N THR A 54 8.50 17.91 -19.66
CA THR A 54 8.79 18.22 -21.06
C THR A 54 7.72 19.07 -21.74
N ARG A 55 6.50 19.13 -21.16
CA ARG A 55 5.37 19.94 -21.66
C ARG A 55 5.12 21.18 -20.81
N GLY A 56 6.04 21.54 -19.90
CA GLY A 56 5.91 22.70 -19.01
C GLY A 56 4.78 22.58 -17.98
N LYS A 57 4.33 21.36 -17.64
CA LYS A 57 3.29 21.12 -16.64
C LYS A 57 3.90 20.84 -15.28
N SER A 58 3.17 21.18 -14.23
CA SER A 58 3.56 20.87 -12.84
C SER A 58 3.57 19.37 -12.58
N THR A 59 4.56 18.91 -11.84
CA THR A 59 4.67 17.51 -11.40
C THR A 59 3.77 17.24 -10.20
N MET A 60 3.42 15.96 -10.00
CA MET A 60 2.60 15.50 -8.89
C MET A 60 3.36 14.48 -8.05
N GLN A 61 3.23 14.57 -6.75
CA GLN A 61 3.77 13.58 -5.81
C GLN A 61 2.63 12.80 -5.18
N ILE A 62 2.80 11.49 -5.10
CA ILE A 62 1.86 10.60 -4.42
C ILE A 62 2.51 9.96 -3.20
N ARG A 63 1.67 9.63 -2.22
CA ARG A 63 2.00 8.88 -1.01
C ARG A 63 1.09 7.68 -0.92
N ILE A 64 1.59 6.58 -0.39
CA ILE A 64 0.85 5.32 -0.28
C ILE A 64 1.02 4.77 1.13
N GLY A 65 -0.08 4.31 1.73
CA GLY A 65 -0.10 3.58 2.99
C GLY A 65 -0.67 2.19 2.78
N LEU A 66 0.06 1.14 3.19
CA LEU A 66 -0.40 -0.23 3.12
C LEU A 66 -0.52 -0.85 4.51
N ASN A 67 -1.64 -1.51 4.76
CA ASN A 67 -1.87 -2.27 5.99
C ASN A 67 -2.62 -3.56 5.67
N SER A 68 -2.28 -4.64 6.36
CA SER A 68 -3.00 -5.91 6.30
C SER A 68 -3.71 -6.16 7.63
N ALA A 69 -5.00 -6.46 7.57
CA ALA A 69 -5.80 -6.71 8.76
C ALA A 69 -7.09 -7.46 8.40
N ASN A 70 -7.72 -8.07 9.40
CA ASN A 70 -9.08 -8.56 9.25
C ASN A 70 -10.04 -7.39 9.15
N VAL A 71 -10.81 -7.34 8.07
CA VAL A 71 -11.77 -6.29 7.76
C VAL A 71 -13.06 -6.91 7.23
N LEU A 72 -14.16 -6.18 7.37
CA LEU A 72 -15.43 -6.56 6.77
C LEU A 72 -15.44 -6.08 5.31
N VAL A 73 -15.69 -6.98 4.37
CA VAL A 73 -15.81 -6.65 2.93
C VAL A 73 -17.16 -7.13 2.44
N GLY A 74 -17.88 -6.28 1.73
CA GLY A 74 -19.17 -6.64 1.18
C GLY A 74 -20.00 -5.44 0.73
N ASN A 75 -21.25 -5.72 0.39
CA ASN A 75 -22.23 -4.71 0.06
C ASN A 75 -22.71 -4.01 1.34
N ILE A 76 -22.27 -2.80 1.55
CA ILE A 76 -22.52 -2.00 2.75
C ILE A 76 -23.22 -0.71 2.35
N GLY A 77 -24.28 -0.36 3.05
CA GLY A 77 -25.05 0.87 2.80
C GLY A 77 -26.48 0.81 3.30
N SER A 78 -27.27 1.79 2.90
CA SER A 78 -28.71 1.81 3.10
C SER A 78 -29.46 1.15 1.94
N VAL A 79 -30.79 1.00 2.09
CA VAL A 79 -31.67 0.47 1.04
C VAL A 79 -31.51 1.23 -0.29
N ASP A 80 -31.27 2.52 -0.22
CA ASP A 80 -31.20 3.41 -1.38
C ASP A 80 -29.77 3.56 -1.94
N ARG A 81 -28.73 3.12 -1.18
CA ARG A 81 -27.34 3.28 -1.60
C ARG A 81 -26.45 2.18 -1.04
N ILE A 82 -26.21 1.18 -1.84
CA ILE A 82 -25.34 0.04 -1.52
C ILE A 82 -24.04 0.17 -2.30
N ASN A 83 -22.90 0.06 -1.60
CA ASN A 83 -21.58 0.02 -2.20
C ASN A 83 -20.84 -1.25 -1.76
N TYR A 84 -20.17 -1.93 -2.69
CA TYR A 84 -19.21 -2.95 -2.34
C TYR A 84 -17.95 -2.27 -1.82
N THR A 85 -17.69 -2.41 -0.53
CA THR A 85 -16.65 -1.65 0.17
C THR A 85 -16.03 -2.47 1.29
N VAL A 86 -14.97 -1.93 1.88
CA VAL A 86 -14.25 -2.49 3.02
C VAL A 86 -14.38 -1.58 4.24
N MET A 87 -14.66 -2.17 5.40
CA MET A 87 -14.76 -1.46 6.67
C MET A 87 -13.95 -2.15 7.76
N GLY A 88 -13.35 -1.37 8.63
CA GLY A 88 -12.62 -1.84 9.80
C GLY A 88 -11.48 -0.91 10.20
N ASN A 89 -10.93 -1.14 11.39
CA ASN A 89 -9.82 -0.35 11.90
C ASN A 89 -8.57 -0.43 10.98
N GLY A 90 -8.39 -1.56 10.29
CA GLY A 90 -7.31 -1.75 9.31
C GLY A 90 -7.29 -0.70 8.20
N VAL A 91 -8.46 -0.24 7.74
CA VAL A 91 -8.59 0.82 6.73
C VAL A 91 -8.07 2.16 7.28
N ASN A 92 -8.44 2.48 8.52
CA ASN A 92 -7.98 3.71 9.19
C ASN A 92 -6.46 3.72 9.41
N ILE A 93 -5.87 2.55 9.67
CA ILE A 93 -4.41 2.41 9.80
C ILE A 93 -3.74 2.69 8.46
N ALA A 94 -4.24 2.12 7.35
CA ALA A 94 -3.70 2.39 6.01
C ALA A 94 -3.72 3.88 5.66
N ALA A 95 -4.84 4.57 5.92
CA ALA A 95 -4.97 6.01 5.71
C ALA A 95 -3.97 6.82 6.55
N ARG A 96 -3.73 6.42 7.81
CA ARG A 96 -2.73 7.08 8.67
C ARG A 96 -1.31 6.83 8.21
N LEU A 97 -1.00 5.65 7.69
CA LEU A 97 0.31 5.35 7.12
C LEU A 97 0.55 6.20 5.85
N GLU A 98 -0.47 6.38 5.02
CA GLU A 98 -0.40 7.31 3.89
C GLU A 98 -0.01 8.72 4.38
N ALA A 99 -0.76 9.27 5.34
CA ALA A 99 -0.51 10.60 5.88
C ALA A 99 0.89 10.74 6.51
N LYS A 100 1.38 9.70 7.21
CA LYS A 100 2.69 9.68 7.87
C LYS A 100 3.88 9.74 6.91
N ASN A 101 3.70 9.41 5.65
CA ASN A 101 4.74 9.60 4.63
C ASN A 101 5.23 11.07 4.58
N LYS A 102 4.35 12.04 4.86
CA LYS A 102 4.73 13.46 4.91
C LYS A 102 5.72 13.73 6.04
N ASP A 103 5.44 13.18 7.23
CA ASP A 103 6.27 13.40 8.42
C ASP A 103 7.64 12.71 8.29
N PHE A 104 7.67 11.55 7.62
CA PHE A 104 8.86 10.73 7.46
C PHE A 104 9.65 11.02 6.18
N ASN A 105 9.14 11.90 5.32
CA ASN A 105 9.69 12.16 3.98
C ASN A 105 9.88 10.87 3.16
N THR A 106 8.87 10.01 3.21
CA THR A 106 8.81 8.73 2.50
C THR A 106 7.72 8.73 1.44
N ARG A 107 7.64 7.68 0.62
CA ARG A 107 6.63 7.54 -0.42
C ARG A 107 5.63 6.43 -0.15
N ILE A 108 6.09 5.30 0.40
CA ILE A 108 5.26 4.14 0.72
C ILE A 108 5.55 3.70 2.14
N CYS A 109 4.61 3.94 3.05
CA CYS A 109 4.64 3.41 4.40
C CYS A 109 3.83 2.11 4.49
N ILE A 110 4.41 1.08 5.10
CA ILE A 110 3.76 -0.20 5.35
C ILE A 110 3.80 -0.55 6.84
N SER A 111 2.76 -1.26 7.31
CA SER A 111 2.71 -1.78 8.67
C SER A 111 3.57 -3.03 8.84
N ASP A 112 3.80 -3.41 10.09
CA ASP A 112 4.40 -4.69 10.48
C ASP A 112 3.61 -5.90 9.95
N SER A 113 2.28 -5.81 9.92
CA SER A 113 1.42 -6.86 9.38
C SER A 113 1.57 -7.08 7.86
N VAL A 114 2.09 -6.10 7.13
CA VAL A 114 2.51 -6.26 5.73
C VAL A 114 3.96 -6.73 5.66
N TYR A 115 4.86 -6.15 6.45
CA TYR A 115 6.29 -6.43 6.37
C TYR A 115 6.66 -7.84 6.83
N LEU A 116 6.17 -8.27 8.01
CA LEU A 116 6.63 -9.52 8.63
C LEU A 116 6.44 -10.76 7.75
N PRO A 117 5.27 -10.98 7.12
CA PRO A 117 5.06 -12.12 6.23
C PRO A 117 5.89 -12.05 4.94
N LEU A 118 6.36 -10.87 4.57
CA LEU A 118 7.04 -10.59 3.30
C LEU A 118 8.51 -10.22 3.47
N SER A 119 9.08 -10.37 4.66
CA SER A 119 10.44 -9.91 5.01
C SER A 119 11.56 -10.47 4.11
N ASN A 120 11.34 -11.64 3.51
CA ASN A 120 12.24 -12.28 2.56
C ASN A 120 11.90 -12.00 1.08
N ARG A 121 10.82 -11.29 0.80
CA ARG A 121 10.31 -11.03 -0.57
C ARG A 121 10.32 -9.55 -0.94
N ILE A 122 10.40 -8.66 0.04
CA ILE A 122 10.42 -7.21 -0.16
C ILE A 122 11.65 -6.57 0.48
N ILE A 123 12.08 -5.45 -0.10
CA ILE A 123 13.11 -4.60 0.47
C ILE A 123 12.40 -3.46 1.19
N ALA A 124 12.61 -3.38 2.51
CA ALA A 124 12.02 -2.33 3.31
C ALA A 124 12.95 -1.94 4.46
N ARG A 125 12.82 -0.71 4.96
CA ARG A 125 13.57 -0.24 6.12
C ARG A 125 12.63 0.23 7.23
N LEU A 126 12.98 -0.06 8.47
CA LEU A 126 12.28 0.46 9.64
C LEU A 126 12.44 1.99 9.70
N ILE A 127 11.32 2.70 9.80
CA ILE A 127 11.32 4.16 9.90
C ILE A 127 11.07 4.60 11.33
N SER A 128 10.01 4.08 11.97
CA SER A 128 9.58 4.53 13.28
C SER A 128 8.66 3.51 13.95
N ARG A 129 8.28 3.79 15.18
CA ARG A 129 7.18 3.12 15.88
C ARG A 129 6.13 4.16 16.20
N ILE A 130 4.91 3.95 15.73
CA ILE A 130 3.80 4.88 15.91
C ILE A 130 2.71 4.28 16.80
N THR A 131 1.99 5.17 17.49
CA THR A 131 0.74 4.83 18.20
C THR A 131 -0.43 5.28 17.33
N VAL A 132 -1.44 4.45 17.19
CA VAL A 132 -2.69 4.82 16.53
C VAL A 132 -3.85 4.72 17.53
N LYS A 133 -4.82 5.62 17.38
CA LYS A 133 -6.02 5.62 18.21
C LYS A 133 -6.70 4.25 18.09
N GLY A 134 -6.93 3.59 19.23
CA GLY A 134 -7.49 2.22 19.30
C GLY A 134 -6.46 1.09 19.43
N ARG A 135 -5.15 1.37 19.33
CA ARG A 135 -4.08 0.45 19.78
C ARG A 135 -3.33 1.08 20.96
N LYS A 136 -3.19 0.34 22.05
CA LYS A 136 -2.41 0.78 23.22
C LYS A 136 -0.90 0.72 22.97
N GLU A 137 -0.46 -0.15 22.07
CA GLU A 137 0.94 -0.40 21.80
C GLU A 137 1.41 0.31 20.53
N ARG A 138 2.68 0.73 20.54
CA ARG A 138 3.37 1.24 19.37
C ARG A 138 3.69 0.09 18.43
N PHE A 139 3.36 0.22 17.15
CA PHE A 139 3.76 -0.74 16.13
C PHE A 139 4.78 -0.14 15.17
N PRO A 140 5.70 -0.98 14.64
CA PRO A 140 6.71 -0.52 13.70
C PRO A 140 6.10 -0.17 12.34
N VAL A 141 6.63 0.89 11.75
CA VAL A 141 6.33 1.35 10.38
C VAL A 141 7.57 1.25 9.55
N TYR A 142 7.43 0.69 8.37
CA TYR A 142 8.52 0.52 7.42
C TYR A 142 8.26 1.33 6.15
N GLU A 143 9.33 1.77 5.49
CA GLU A 143 9.26 2.25 4.12
C GLU A 143 9.52 1.09 3.17
N LEU A 144 8.61 0.88 2.21
CA LEU A 144 8.79 -0.09 1.13
C LEU A 144 9.67 0.53 0.05
N LEU A 145 10.78 -0.14 -0.27
CA LEU A 145 11.78 0.32 -1.23
C LEU A 145 11.82 -0.51 -2.52
N GLY A 146 11.46 -1.79 -2.45
CA GLY A 146 11.54 -2.67 -3.62
C GLY A 146 11.07 -4.09 -3.33
N ILE A 147 11.21 -4.93 -4.35
CA ILE A 147 10.97 -6.37 -4.32
C ILE A 147 12.32 -7.08 -4.43
N VAL A 148 12.50 -8.13 -3.65
CA VAL A 148 13.70 -8.99 -3.76
C VAL A 148 13.61 -9.77 -5.06
N ASN A 149 14.61 -9.59 -5.94
CA ASN A 149 14.72 -10.39 -7.17
C ASN A 149 15.31 -11.76 -6.84
N THR A 150 14.55 -12.81 -7.07
CA THR A 150 14.94 -14.20 -6.79
C THR A 150 16.28 -14.59 -7.47
N THR A 151 16.59 -13.97 -8.59
CA THR A 151 17.85 -14.21 -9.33
C THR A 151 19.09 -13.76 -8.54
N GLU A 152 19.00 -12.74 -7.71
CA GLU A 152 20.14 -12.30 -6.87
C GLU A 152 20.31 -13.15 -5.61
N GLN A 153 19.24 -13.71 -5.07
CA GLN A 153 19.31 -14.61 -3.92
C GLN A 153 19.99 -15.95 -4.25
N GLU A 154 19.77 -16.49 -5.44
CA GLU A 154 20.41 -17.74 -5.89
C GLU A 154 21.93 -17.60 -6.07
N LEU A 155 22.43 -16.39 -6.36
CA LEU A 155 23.85 -16.11 -6.49
C LEU A 155 24.56 -15.96 -5.12
N MET A 156 23.88 -15.47 -4.09
CA MET A 156 24.45 -15.32 -2.74
C MET A 156 24.51 -16.63 -1.95
N HIS A 157 23.76 -17.66 -2.34
CA HIS A 157 23.79 -18.98 -1.67
C HIS A 157 24.74 -19.98 -2.33
N LYS A 158 25.47 -19.59 -3.39
CA LYS A 158 26.47 -20.41 -4.09
C LYS A 158 27.92 -19.94 -3.91
N GLY A 159 28.16 -19.04 -2.95
CA GLY A 159 29.48 -18.56 -2.58
C GLY A 159 30.00 -19.14 -1.27
#